data_165e5b59a4ff96252c550d6017bd61e2
#
_entry.id   165e5b59a4ff96252c550d6017bd61e2
#
_cell.length_a   1.000
_cell.length_b   1.000
_cell.length_c   1.000
_cell.angle_alpha   90.00
_cell.angle_beta   90.00
_cell.angle_gamma   90.00
#
_symmetry.space_group_name_H-M   'P 1'
#
loop_
_entity.id
_entity.type
_entity.pdbx_description
1 polymer ?
#
loop_
_entity_poly.entity_id
_entity_poly.type
_entity_poly.pdbx_seq_one_letter_code
_entity_poly.pdbx_strand_id
1 'polypeptide(L)'
;MKVAIYTLGCKVNQYETQAMEQTLRAKGHQVVEFSDEADAYVVNTCSVTAVSDQKSRQVIHRVQKQHPAAVVAVCGCYPQTHPEDVRKLGADLIAGTGDREGFISLLEEAAAGKKNLEAIDKSFERRVFEVLPAGGMEGRTRAMLKIEDGCVNFCTYCIIPYARGPVRSLSLEQAVEQTRQLAAEGYREIVLTGIEISSWGHDFKNGQSLIDLLEALSAAAPEVRLRLGSLEPRTVTEDFCRRAAALANLCPQFHLSMQSGCDATLKRMNRKYDTARYLESVELLNRWFDRPAVTTDLITGFPEETEEEFAQTLDFIRKCRFAQMHIFPYSIRPGTPAAKMEQVPKAVKEERARRAAAVAEEMHRSYLEGCVGRTYPVLFEQPKNGKFFGHAPNYMEVLVDGAELHNALRTVRITDVDGEALLGEIVEQEAEA
;
A
#
# COMPACT_ATOMS: atom_id res chain seq x y z
N MET A 1 4.50 10.53 28.44
CA MET A 1 5.62 10.95 27.58
C MET A 1 5.11 11.51 26.25
N LYS A 2 5.91 12.36 25.61
CA LYS A 2 5.71 12.79 24.22
C LYS A 2 6.40 11.79 23.31
N VAL A 3 5.70 11.30 22.30
CA VAL A 3 6.23 10.34 21.32
C VAL A 3 6.06 10.87 19.92
N ALA A 4 7.11 10.85 19.13
CA ALA A 4 7.11 11.20 17.71
C ALA A 4 7.39 9.95 16.87
N ILE A 5 6.61 9.70 15.82
CA ILE A 5 6.76 8.52 14.96
C ILE A 5 7.06 8.92 13.53
N TYR A 6 8.12 8.37 12.96
CA TYR A 6 8.47 8.49 11.54
C TYR A 6 8.24 7.17 10.83
N THR A 7 7.42 7.19 9.79
CA THR A 7 7.06 5.99 9.03
C THR A 7 7.70 5.98 7.65
N LEU A 8 8.41 4.92 7.36
CA LEU A 8 8.90 4.58 6.04
C LEU A 8 8.17 3.34 5.53
N GLY A 9 7.85 3.30 4.23
CA GLY A 9 7.39 2.08 3.59
C GLY A 9 5.96 2.09 3.07
N CYS A 10 5.32 0.92 3.13
CA CYS A 10 4.05 0.64 2.50
C CYS A 10 2.84 1.05 3.36
N LYS A 11 1.63 0.86 2.81
CA LYS A 11 0.37 1.10 3.52
C LYS A 11 0.24 0.29 4.81
N VAL A 12 0.82 -0.93 4.87
CA VAL A 12 0.84 -1.74 6.10
C VAL A 12 1.63 -1.05 7.20
N ASN A 13 2.83 -0.50 6.90
CA ASN A 13 3.59 0.27 7.88
C ASN A 13 2.84 1.52 8.34
N GLN A 14 2.14 2.21 7.43
CA GLN A 14 1.31 3.37 7.77
C GLN A 14 0.16 2.98 8.71
N TYR A 15 -0.55 1.89 8.41
CA TYR A 15 -1.60 1.35 9.27
C TYR A 15 -1.05 0.98 10.66
N GLU A 16 0.08 0.27 10.73
CA GLU A 16 0.72 -0.10 11.99
C GLU A 16 1.14 1.13 12.81
N THR A 17 1.62 2.19 12.15
CA THR A 17 1.92 3.46 12.83
C THR A 17 0.66 4.11 13.39
N GLN A 18 -0.41 4.19 12.62
CA GLN A 18 -1.69 4.73 13.09
C GLN A 18 -2.22 3.97 14.31
N ALA A 19 -2.13 2.64 14.28
CA ALA A 19 -2.51 1.81 15.41
C ALA A 19 -1.64 2.06 16.65
N MET A 20 -0.33 2.19 16.48
CA MET A 20 0.59 2.56 17.57
C MET A 20 0.25 3.94 18.16
N GLU A 21 -0.06 4.92 17.32
CA GLU A 21 -0.47 6.26 17.77
C GLU A 21 -1.76 6.22 18.60
N GLN A 22 -2.77 5.46 18.14
CA GLN A 22 -4.02 5.27 18.90
C GLN A 22 -3.75 4.60 20.26
N THR A 23 -2.96 3.54 20.27
CA THR A 23 -2.61 2.84 21.51
C THR A 23 -1.84 3.73 22.49
N LEU A 24 -0.90 4.54 22.00
CA LEU A 24 -0.18 5.52 22.79
C LEU A 24 -1.12 6.56 23.41
N ARG A 25 -2.05 7.12 22.62
CA ARG A 25 -3.05 8.08 23.13
C ARG A 25 -3.97 7.44 24.17
N ALA A 26 -4.43 6.20 23.93
CA ALA A 26 -5.25 5.45 24.88
C ALA A 26 -4.54 5.19 26.21
N LYS A 27 -3.21 5.02 26.20
CA LYS A 27 -2.37 4.90 27.40
C LYS A 27 -2.00 6.24 28.05
N GLY A 28 -2.52 7.37 27.54
CA GLY A 28 -2.28 8.72 28.10
C GLY A 28 -0.98 9.37 27.65
N HIS A 29 -0.33 8.86 26.58
CA HIS A 29 0.83 9.52 25.97
C HIS A 29 0.38 10.58 24.95
N GLN A 30 1.23 11.56 24.72
CA GLN A 30 1.03 12.57 23.70
C GLN A 30 1.80 12.20 22.44
N VAL A 31 1.10 12.02 21.33
CA VAL A 31 1.71 11.87 20.01
C VAL A 31 1.90 13.26 19.41
N VAL A 32 3.12 13.56 19.02
CA VAL A 32 3.53 14.87 18.49
C VAL A 32 4.12 14.74 17.09
N GLU A 33 4.23 15.86 16.35
CA GLU A 33 4.88 15.87 15.04
C GLU A 33 6.36 15.47 15.16
N PHE A 34 6.89 14.83 14.12
CA PHE A 34 8.28 14.33 14.15
C PHE A 34 9.33 15.46 14.20
N SER A 35 8.95 16.67 13.86
CA SER A 35 9.76 17.90 13.98
C SER A 35 9.81 18.48 15.39
N ASP A 36 8.90 18.07 16.26
CA ASP A 36 8.77 18.60 17.62
C ASP A 36 9.71 17.90 18.60
N GLU A 37 9.93 18.52 19.76
CA GLU A 37 10.65 17.87 20.85
C GLU A 37 9.80 16.77 21.49
N ALA A 38 10.37 15.56 21.56
CA ALA A 38 9.73 14.38 22.12
C ALA A 38 10.66 13.66 23.10
N ASP A 39 10.05 12.94 24.05
CA ASP A 39 10.79 12.07 24.99
C ASP A 39 11.28 10.79 24.27
N ALA A 40 10.53 10.33 23.26
CA ALA A 40 10.87 9.16 22.46
C ALA A 40 10.57 9.39 20.97
N TYR A 41 11.47 8.94 20.12
CA TYR A 41 11.33 8.92 18.67
C TYR A 41 11.28 7.48 18.18
N VAL A 42 10.21 7.13 17.50
CA VAL A 42 10.00 5.81 16.88
C VAL A 42 10.22 5.92 15.38
N VAL A 43 11.08 5.06 14.84
CA VAL A 43 11.29 4.95 13.38
C VAL A 43 10.72 3.60 12.92
N ASN A 44 9.54 3.62 12.30
CA ASN A 44 8.93 2.45 11.68
C ASN A 44 9.49 2.28 10.26
N THR A 45 10.28 1.24 10.05
CA THR A 45 11.19 1.09 8.92
C THR A 45 10.66 0.17 7.83
N CYS A 46 11.11 0.42 6.59
CA CYS A 46 10.87 -0.42 5.43
C CYS A 46 12.17 -1.08 4.97
N SER A 47 12.07 -2.26 4.34
CA SER A 47 13.20 -2.99 3.75
C SER A 47 12.91 -3.49 2.32
N VAL A 48 11.93 -2.89 1.62
CA VAL A 48 11.59 -3.29 0.25
C VAL A 48 12.69 -2.91 -0.74
N THR A 49 13.38 -1.77 -0.54
CA THR A 49 14.48 -1.31 -1.39
C THR A 49 15.70 -0.93 -0.57
N ALA A 50 16.89 -0.98 -1.17
CA ALA A 50 18.13 -0.51 -0.55
C ALA A 50 18.09 0.98 -0.17
N VAL A 51 17.36 1.78 -0.95
CA VAL A 51 17.11 3.20 -0.66
C VAL A 51 16.29 3.36 0.62
N SER A 52 15.32 2.48 0.86
CA SER A 52 14.53 2.52 2.11
C SER A 52 15.39 2.23 3.34
N ASP A 53 16.30 1.25 3.26
CA ASP A 53 17.26 0.97 4.36
C ASP A 53 18.18 2.16 4.60
N GLN A 54 18.69 2.78 3.52
CA GLN A 54 19.53 3.97 3.62
C GLN A 54 18.79 5.14 4.29
N LYS A 55 17.55 5.41 3.87
CA LYS A 55 16.72 6.44 4.49
C LYS A 55 16.44 6.14 5.97
N SER A 56 16.18 4.88 6.31
CA SER A 56 16.00 4.45 7.71
C SER A 56 17.22 4.80 8.56
N ARG A 57 18.43 4.43 8.09
CA ARG A 57 19.68 4.79 8.80
C ARG A 57 19.89 6.29 8.93
N GLN A 58 19.61 7.06 7.88
CA GLN A 58 19.74 8.52 7.90
C GLN A 58 18.80 9.16 8.93
N VAL A 59 17.55 8.70 9.01
CA VAL A 59 16.59 9.21 10.00
C VAL A 59 17.04 8.88 11.42
N ILE A 60 17.45 7.63 11.69
CA ILE A 60 17.92 7.21 13.01
C ILE A 60 19.10 8.05 13.45
N HIS A 61 20.15 8.20 12.62
CA HIS A 61 21.31 9.01 12.97
C HIS A 61 20.97 10.48 13.15
N ARG A 62 20.05 11.03 12.36
CA ARG A 62 19.58 12.41 12.51
C ARG A 62 18.94 12.62 13.88
N VAL A 63 18.04 11.75 14.31
CA VAL A 63 17.38 11.81 15.62
C VAL A 63 18.40 11.73 16.74
N GLN A 64 19.31 10.74 16.71
CA GLN A 64 20.36 10.58 17.73
C GLN A 64 21.25 11.83 17.88
N LYS A 65 21.55 12.48 16.75
CA LYS A 65 22.36 13.70 16.75
C LYS A 65 21.59 14.92 17.27
N GLN A 66 20.33 15.08 16.90
CA GLN A 66 19.52 16.26 17.25
C GLN A 66 18.92 16.15 18.65
N HIS A 67 18.60 14.95 19.12
CA HIS A 67 17.91 14.67 20.38
C HIS A 67 18.65 13.60 21.21
N PRO A 68 19.90 13.90 21.66
CA PRO A 68 20.76 12.90 22.31
C PRO A 68 20.24 12.37 23.66
N ALA A 69 19.28 13.08 24.28
CA ALA A 69 18.65 12.67 25.54
C ALA A 69 17.35 11.87 25.32
N ALA A 70 16.79 11.89 24.11
CA ALA A 70 15.55 11.17 23.82
C ALA A 70 15.79 9.68 23.58
N VAL A 71 14.78 8.87 23.86
CA VAL A 71 14.79 7.44 23.49
C VAL A 71 14.64 7.30 22.00
N VAL A 72 15.51 6.50 21.37
CA VAL A 72 15.41 6.14 19.95
C VAL A 72 14.99 4.68 19.82
N ALA A 73 13.78 4.45 19.31
CA ALA A 73 13.21 3.15 19.07
C ALA A 73 13.06 2.87 17.57
N VAL A 74 13.46 1.69 17.13
CA VAL A 74 13.41 1.27 15.71
C VAL A 74 12.58 0.01 15.59
N CYS A 75 11.59 0.00 14.71
CA CYS A 75 10.79 -1.19 14.43
C CYS A 75 10.53 -1.36 12.93
N GLY A 76 9.87 -2.47 12.56
CA GLY A 76 9.45 -2.73 11.18
C GLY A 76 10.33 -3.71 10.43
N CYS A 77 10.32 -3.61 9.08
CA CYS A 77 10.93 -4.64 8.23
C CYS A 77 12.46 -4.64 8.28
N TYR A 78 13.11 -3.48 8.48
CA TYR A 78 14.57 -3.41 8.47
C TYR A 78 15.20 -4.16 9.64
N PRO A 79 14.84 -3.94 10.91
CA PRO A 79 15.36 -4.75 12.01
C PRO A 79 14.97 -6.24 11.90
N GLN A 80 13.81 -6.56 11.37
CA GLN A 80 13.39 -7.95 11.18
C GLN A 80 14.27 -8.71 10.20
N THR A 81 14.75 -8.05 9.14
CA THR A 81 15.53 -8.71 8.08
C THR A 81 17.05 -8.52 8.21
N HIS A 82 17.48 -7.43 8.85
CA HIS A 82 18.90 -7.06 9.02
C HIS A 82 19.19 -6.61 10.46
N PRO A 83 18.95 -7.49 11.48
CA PRO A 83 19.08 -7.11 12.89
C PRO A 83 20.49 -6.66 13.24
N GLU A 84 21.52 -7.32 12.70
CA GLU A 84 22.93 -6.99 12.97
C GLU A 84 23.31 -5.57 12.54
N ASP A 85 22.73 -5.11 11.42
CA ASP A 85 23.00 -3.76 10.93
C ASP A 85 22.32 -2.72 11.81
N VAL A 86 21.09 -3.01 12.28
CA VAL A 86 20.32 -2.08 13.13
C VAL A 86 20.92 -2.02 14.54
N ARG A 87 21.43 -3.13 15.10
CA ARG A 87 22.16 -3.13 16.39
C ARG A 87 23.34 -2.18 16.40
N LYS A 88 24.08 -2.11 15.28
CA LYS A 88 25.24 -1.19 15.12
C LYS A 88 24.83 0.29 15.14
N LEU A 89 23.55 0.62 14.93
CA LEU A 89 23.07 2.00 14.97
C LEU A 89 22.87 2.52 16.41
N GLY A 90 22.90 1.63 17.42
CA GLY A 90 22.85 2.04 18.82
C GLY A 90 21.50 2.63 19.25
N ALA A 91 20.39 2.11 18.72
CA ALA A 91 19.05 2.45 19.19
C ALA A 91 18.78 1.88 20.59
N ASP A 92 17.98 2.56 21.40
CA ASP A 92 17.64 2.12 22.77
C ASP A 92 16.68 0.92 22.77
N LEU A 93 15.82 0.83 21.73
CA LEU A 93 14.86 -0.26 21.51
C LEU A 93 14.88 -0.67 20.05
N ILE A 94 14.97 -1.97 19.80
CA ILE A 94 14.93 -2.56 18.44
C ILE A 94 13.83 -3.64 18.43
N ALA A 95 12.85 -3.54 17.52
CA ALA A 95 11.79 -4.52 17.39
C ALA A 95 11.52 -4.91 15.94
N GLY A 96 11.01 -6.11 15.74
CA GLY A 96 10.62 -6.62 14.43
C GLY A 96 9.31 -6.05 13.90
N THR A 97 8.59 -6.85 13.10
CA THR A 97 7.32 -6.49 12.45
C THR A 97 6.08 -6.99 13.19
N GLY A 98 6.21 -7.69 14.30
CA GLY A 98 5.10 -8.21 15.12
C GLY A 98 5.02 -7.54 16.48
N ASP A 99 3.92 -7.85 17.22
CA ASP A 99 3.69 -7.47 18.61
C ASP A 99 3.82 -5.94 18.86
N ARG A 100 2.92 -5.18 18.26
CA ARG A 100 2.91 -3.70 18.40
C ARG A 100 2.55 -3.25 19.81
N GLU A 101 1.74 -4.02 20.52
CA GLU A 101 1.39 -3.74 21.93
C GLU A 101 2.61 -3.97 22.84
N GLY A 102 3.30 -5.10 22.68
CA GLY A 102 4.55 -5.38 23.38
C GLY A 102 5.65 -4.35 23.05
N PHE A 103 5.73 -3.89 21.80
CA PHE A 103 6.65 -2.81 21.43
C PHE A 103 6.39 -1.52 22.22
N ILE A 104 5.13 -1.11 22.38
CA ILE A 104 4.79 0.09 23.16
C ILE A 104 5.15 -0.10 24.63
N SER A 105 4.92 -1.28 25.20
CA SER A 105 5.32 -1.57 26.59
C SER A 105 6.84 -1.50 26.77
N LEU A 106 7.62 -2.01 25.81
CA LEU A 106 9.08 -1.85 25.82
C LEU A 106 9.54 -0.41 25.61
N LEU A 107 8.79 0.40 24.85
CA LEU A 107 9.07 1.82 24.68
C LEU A 107 8.90 2.58 26.02
N GLU A 108 7.86 2.23 26.80
CA GLU A 108 7.66 2.75 28.17
C GLU A 108 8.82 2.37 29.09
N GLU A 109 9.31 1.12 29.00
CA GLU A 109 10.47 0.66 29.76
C GLU A 109 11.77 1.39 29.36
N ALA A 110 11.97 1.64 28.06
CA ALA A 110 13.11 2.42 27.56
C ALA A 110 13.07 3.85 28.09
N ALA A 111 11.88 4.47 28.10
CA ALA A 111 11.68 5.83 28.66
C ALA A 111 11.90 5.86 30.17
N ALA A 112 11.69 4.75 30.88
CA ALA A 112 12.03 4.59 32.30
C ALA A 112 13.53 4.32 32.56
N GLY A 113 14.37 4.35 31.50
CA GLY A 113 15.82 4.26 31.59
C GLY A 113 16.42 2.88 31.30
N LYS A 114 15.62 1.87 30.92
CA LYS A 114 16.17 0.61 30.43
C LYS A 114 16.82 0.80 29.05
N LYS A 115 17.92 0.13 28.81
CA LYS A 115 18.73 0.26 27.58
C LYS A 115 18.87 -1.08 26.87
N ASN A 116 19.17 -1.02 25.56
CA ASN A 116 19.43 -2.18 24.72
C ASN A 116 18.28 -3.19 24.71
N LEU A 117 17.06 -2.69 24.64
CA LEU A 117 15.87 -3.54 24.57
C LEU A 117 15.72 -4.09 23.14
N GLU A 118 15.41 -5.38 23.03
CA GLU A 118 15.24 -6.04 21.75
C GLU A 118 14.04 -6.98 21.77
N ALA A 119 13.19 -6.88 20.71
CA ALA A 119 12.02 -7.74 20.50
C ALA A 119 11.92 -8.13 19.01
N ILE A 120 12.80 -8.99 18.54
CA ILE A 120 12.78 -9.56 17.21
C ILE A 120 12.43 -11.03 17.32
N ASP A 121 11.22 -11.37 16.89
CA ASP A 121 10.73 -12.75 16.87
C ASP A 121 11.05 -13.45 15.56
N LYS A 122 10.80 -14.75 15.50
CA LYS A 122 10.93 -15.53 14.27
C LYS A 122 9.65 -15.43 13.43
N SER A 123 9.66 -14.59 12.40
CA SER A 123 8.50 -14.33 11.55
C SER A 123 7.79 -15.59 11.04
N PHE A 124 8.53 -16.67 10.73
CA PHE A 124 7.97 -17.94 10.27
C PHE A 124 7.24 -18.77 11.34
N GLU A 125 7.39 -18.44 12.61
CA GLU A 125 6.68 -19.10 13.70
C GLU A 125 5.32 -18.46 14.01
N ARG A 126 5.03 -17.29 13.44
CA ARG A 126 3.75 -16.58 13.63
C ARG A 126 2.59 -17.35 13.01
N ARG A 127 1.48 -17.46 13.75
CA ARG A 127 0.27 -18.19 13.31
C ARG A 127 -1.01 -17.36 13.43
N VAL A 128 -0.99 -16.32 14.23
CA VAL A 128 -2.17 -15.50 14.53
C VAL A 128 -2.02 -14.13 13.90
N PHE A 129 -3.11 -13.62 13.34
CA PHE A 129 -3.19 -12.24 12.87
C PHE A 129 -3.20 -11.29 14.07
N GLU A 130 -2.36 -10.28 14.04
CA GLU A 130 -2.34 -9.25 15.07
C GLU A 130 -3.45 -8.23 14.78
N VAL A 131 -4.50 -8.25 15.59
CA VAL A 131 -5.62 -7.32 15.47
C VAL A 131 -5.23 -6.00 16.10
N LEU A 132 -5.14 -4.97 15.29
CA LEU A 132 -4.78 -3.62 15.69
C LEU A 132 -5.97 -2.67 15.48
N PRO A 133 -6.09 -1.58 16.27
CA PRO A 133 -7.15 -0.60 16.05
C PRO A 133 -7.03 0.05 14.67
N ALA A 134 -8.16 0.21 13.99
CA ALA A 134 -8.28 0.93 12.73
C ALA A 134 -8.92 2.31 12.97
N GLY A 135 -8.73 3.26 12.06
CA GLY A 135 -9.33 4.60 12.17
C GLY A 135 -8.59 5.54 13.13
N GLY A 136 -9.36 6.38 13.84
CA GLY A 136 -8.84 7.30 14.86
C GLY A 136 -7.95 8.45 14.34
N MET A 137 -7.99 8.75 13.05
CA MET A 137 -7.21 9.82 12.42
C MET A 137 -8.10 11.03 12.14
N GLU A 138 -7.98 12.05 12.98
CA GLU A 138 -8.68 13.33 12.76
C GLU A 138 -8.33 13.94 11.40
N GLY A 139 -9.33 14.48 10.70
CA GLY A 139 -9.17 15.15 9.41
C GLY A 139 -8.86 14.22 8.23
N ARG A 140 -8.94 12.89 8.39
CA ARG A 140 -8.82 11.94 7.29
C ARG A 140 -10.18 11.54 6.75
N THR A 141 -10.30 11.50 5.43
CA THR A 141 -11.52 11.09 4.71
C THR A 141 -11.53 9.58 4.41
N ARG A 142 -10.33 8.97 4.40
CA ARG A 142 -10.10 7.56 4.10
C ARG A 142 -9.42 6.87 5.26
N ALA A 143 -9.93 5.71 5.65
CA ALA A 143 -9.29 4.81 6.60
C ALA A 143 -8.58 3.66 5.89
N MET A 144 -7.53 3.13 6.51
CA MET A 144 -6.95 1.86 6.12
C MET A 144 -7.46 0.75 7.04
N LEU A 145 -7.78 -0.40 6.46
CA LEU A 145 -8.12 -1.62 7.18
C LEU A 145 -7.16 -2.72 6.74
N LYS A 146 -6.27 -3.15 7.64
CA LYS A 146 -5.36 -4.26 7.38
C LYS A 146 -6.12 -5.57 7.54
N ILE A 147 -6.31 -6.28 6.44
CA ILE A 147 -7.08 -7.54 6.41
C ILE A 147 -6.19 -8.78 6.38
N GLU A 148 -4.92 -8.62 5.99
CA GLU A 148 -3.98 -9.73 5.80
C GLU A 148 -2.55 -9.27 6.14
N ASP A 149 -1.73 -10.21 6.62
CA ASP A 149 -0.29 -10.03 6.82
C ASP A 149 0.47 -11.31 6.46
N GLY A 150 1.65 -11.14 5.88
CA GLY A 150 2.51 -12.24 5.46
C GLY A 150 2.39 -12.61 3.99
N CYS A 151 3.36 -13.37 3.48
CA CYS A 151 3.36 -13.83 2.10
C CYS A 151 4.22 -15.07 1.95
N VAL A 152 3.76 -16.05 1.17
CA VAL A 152 4.47 -17.31 0.86
C VAL A 152 4.79 -17.48 -0.62
N ASN A 153 4.72 -16.41 -1.42
CA ASN A 153 5.02 -16.46 -2.86
C ASN A 153 6.51 -16.64 -3.16
N PHE A 154 7.39 -16.18 -2.26
CA PHE A 154 8.85 -16.29 -2.40
C PHE A 154 9.36 -15.86 -3.78
N CYS A 155 8.87 -14.71 -4.27
CA CYS A 155 9.41 -14.09 -5.46
C CYS A 155 10.91 -13.86 -5.26
N THR A 156 11.74 -14.17 -6.26
CA THR A 156 13.21 -14.26 -6.11
C THR A 156 13.88 -12.94 -5.70
N TYR A 157 13.20 -11.81 -5.91
CA TYR A 157 13.67 -10.47 -5.52
C TYR A 157 13.17 -9.99 -4.16
N CYS A 158 12.20 -10.71 -3.55
CA CYS A 158 11.40 -10.17 -2.45
C CYS A 158 11.88 -10.66 -1.08
N ILE A 159 12.13 -9.69 -0.17
CA ILE A 159 12.53 -9.97 1.21
C ILE A 159 11.32 -10.12 2.16
N ILE A 160 10.12 -9.78 1.70
CA ILE A 160 8.93 -9.69 2.55
C ILE A 160 8.54 -11.02 3.21
N PRO A 161 8.61 -12.20 2.57
CA PRO A 161 8.35 -13.46 3.28
C PRO A 161 9.19 -13.62 4.55
N TYR A 162 10.45 -13.18 4.51
CA TYR A 162 11.37 -13.24 5.65
C TYR A 162 11.06 -12.20 6.72
N ALA A 163 10.51 -11.05 6.33
CA ALA A 163 10.12 -10.00 7.27
C ALA A 163 8.78 -10.28 7.96
N ARG A 164 7.81 -10.82 7.21
CA ARG A 164 6.41 -10.91 7.66
C ARG A 164 5.96 -12.35 7.98
N GLY A 165 6.64 -13.37 7.43
CA GLY A 165 6.31 -14.76 7.64
C GLY A 165 5.08 -15.25 6.84
N PRO A 166 4.42 -16.36 7.30
CA PRO A 166 3.29 -16.95 6.59
C PRO A 166 2.05 -16.05 6.61
N VAL A 167 1.14 -16.32 5.68
CA VAL A 167 -0.17 -15.65 5.58
C VAL A 167 -0.95 -15.81 6.87
N ARG A 168 -1.50 -14.70 7.35
CA ARG A 168 -2.43 -14.61 8.47
C ARG A 168 -3.50 -13.59 8.11
N SER A 169 -4.74 -13.98 8.29
CA SER A 169 -5.90 -13.17 7.89
C SER A 169 -6.67 -12.67 9.12
N LEU A 170 -7.16 -11.43 9.03
CA LEU A 170 -8.15 -10.91 9.96
C LEU A 170 -9.45 -11.70 9.78
N SER A 171 -10.09 -12.16 10.86
CA SER A 171 -11.33 -12.92 10.73
C SER A 171 -12.44 -12.10 10.08
N LEU A 172 -13.40 -12.78 9.44
CA LEU A 172 -14.52 -12.11 8.77
C LEU A 172 -15.31 -11.25 9.76
N GLU A 173 -15.56 -11.76 10.95
CA GLU A 173 -16.33 -11.08 12.01
C GLU A 173 -15.62 -9.81 12.45
N GLN A 174 -14.32 -9.89 12.70
CA GLN A 174 -13.52 -8.73 13.10
C GLN A 174 -13.40 -7.69 11.99
N ALA A 175 -13.27 -8.12 10.73
CA ALA A 175 -13.23 -7.23 9.58
C ALA A 175 -14.55 -6.47 9.40
N VAL A 176 -15.68 -7.16 9.55
CA VAL A 176 -17.04 -6.55 9.50
C VAL A 176 -17.22 -5.56 10.65
N GLU A 177 -16.82 -5.91 11.87
CA GLU A 177 -16.94 -5.03 13.03
C GLU A 177 -16.10 -3.76 12.87
N GLN A 178 -14.84 -3.88 12.48
CA GLN A 178 -13.97 -2.72 12.21
C GLN A 178 -14.53 -1.87 11.07
N THR A 179 -15.12 -2.47 10.03
CA THR A 179 -15.76 -1.73 8.94
C THR A 179 -16.93 -0.89 9.43
N ARG A 180 -17.81 -1.44 10.28
CA ARG A 180 -18.93 -0.70 10.89
C ARG A 180 -18.44 0.44 11.79
N GLN A 181 -17.40 0.18 12.58
CA GLN A 181 -16.78 1.20 13.41
C GLN A 181 -16.24 2.36 12.57
N LEU A 182 -15.49 2.08 11.51
CA LEU A 182 -14.94 3.10 10.61
C LEU A 182 -16.05 3.91 9.93
N ALA A 183 -17.15 3.27 9.52
CA ALA A 183 -18.30 3.95 8.96
C ALA A 183 -18.95 4.89 10.00
N ALA A 184 -19.13 4.43 11.26
CA ALA A 184 -19.66 5.22 12.35
C ALA A 184 -18.75 6.40 12.74
N GLU A 185 -17.43 6.29 12.59
CA GLU A 185 -16.45 7.38 12.74
C GLU A 185 -16.50 8.41 11.59
N GLY A 186 -17.32 8.17 10.56
CA GLY A 186 -17.56 9.12 9.46
C GLY A 186 -16.59 9.00 8.28
N TYR A 187 -15.78 7.94 8.21
CA TYR A 187 -14.97 7.68 7.02
C TYR A 187 -15.84 7.34 5.82
N ARG A 188 -15.51 7.92 4.67
CA ARG A 188 -16.25 7.75 3.41
C ARG A 188 -15.62 6.71 2.48
N GLU A 189 -14.39 6.32 2.75
CA GLU A 189 -13.69 5.27 2.01
C GLU A 189 -12.81 4.43 2.95
N ILE A 190 -12.86 3.10 2.78
CA ILE A 190 -11.98 2.14 3.44
C ILE A 190 -11.06 1.51 2.40
N VAL A 191 -9.76 1.65 2.63
CA VAL A 191 -8.71 1.03 1.79
C VAL A 191 -8.30 -0.29 2.44
N LEU A 192 -8.69 -1.42 1.84
CA LEU A 192 -8.28 -2.74 2.30
C LEU A 192 -6.79 -2.92 1.99
N THR A 193 -6.00 -3.15 3.01
CA THR A 193 -4.55 -3.28 2.88
C THR A 193 -4.03 -4.57 3.49
N GLY A 194 -2.89 -5.01 3.01
CA GLY A 194 -2.18 -6.20 3.45
C GLY A 194 -0.86 -6.31 2.71
N ILE A 195 -0.14 -7.36 2.97
CA ILE A 195 1.09 -7.70 2.24
C ILE A 195 0.74 -8.28 0.87
N GLU A 196 -0.27 -9.16 0.85
CA GLU A 196 -0.83 -9.76 -0.36
C GLU A 196 -2.31 -10.11 -0.10
N ILE A 197 -3.20 -9.14 -0.28
CA ILE A 197 -4.61 -9.25 0.10
C ILE A 197 -5.37 -10.36 -0.61
N SER A 198 -4.90 -10.81 -1.77
CA SER A 198 -5.47 -11.95 -2.51
C SER A 198 -5.36 -13.27 -1.73
N SER A 199 -4.44 -13.33 -0.77
CA SER A 199 -4.25 -14.50 0.09
C SER A 199 -5.17 -14.52 1.33
N TRP A 200 -6.01 -13.49 1.51
CA TRP A 200 -6.94 -13.46 2.63
C TRP A 200 -7.84 -14.71 2.64
N GLY A 201 -7.93 -15.34 3.79
CA GLY A 201 -8.73 -16.54 4.01
C GLY A 201 -8.00 -17.86 3.72
N HIS A 202 -6.84 -17.85 3.05
CA HIS A 202 -6.10 -19.09 2.72
C HIS A 202 -5.66 -19.86 3.97
N ASP A 203 -5.36 -19.17 5.07
CA ASP A 203 -4.96 -19.76 6.35
C ASP A 203 -6.15 -20.37 7.12
N PHE A 204 -7.39 -19.98 6.85
CA PHE A 204 -8.59 -20.51 7.49
C PHE A 204 -8.93 -21.92 7.04
N LYS A 205 -8.56 -22.34 5.84
CA LYS A 205 -8.82 -23.66 5.24
C LYS A 205 -10.32 -24.05 5.22
N ASN A 206 -11.20 -23.06 5.17
CA ASN A 206 -12.65 -23.21 5.15
C ASN A 206 -13.29 -22.83 3.81
N GLY A 207 -12.47 -22.49 2.80
CA GLY A 207 -12.90 -22.10 1.46
C GLY A 207 -13.26 -20.62 1.30
N GLN A 208 -13.19 -19.82 2.37
CA GLN A 208 -13.38 -18.38 2.26
C GLN A 208 -12.25 -17.73 1.44
N SER A 209 -12.60 -16.70 0.69
CA SER A 209 -11.70 -15.96 -0.20
C SER A 209 -11.95 -14.46 -0.12
N LEU A 210 -11.10 -13.67 -0.76
CA LEU A 210 -11.19 -12.20 -0.75
C LEU A 210 -12.59 -11.72 -1.19
N ILE A 211 -13.23 -12.35 -2.17
CA ILE A 211 -14.54 -11.90 -2.64
C ILE A 211 -15.63 -12.10 -1.59
N ASP A 212 -15.55 -13.15 -0.76
CA ASP A 212 -16.51 -13.39 0.33
C ASP A 212 -16.37 -12.29 1.39
N LEU A 213 -15.13 -11.87 1.68
CA LEU A 213 -14.86 -10.72 2.54
C LEU A 213 -15.48 -9.44 1.95
N LEU A 214 -15.25 -9.15 0.67
CA LEU A 214 -15.74 -7.93 0.02
C LEU A 214 -17.26 -7.83 0.09
N GLU A 215 -17.98 -8.92 -0.17
CA GLU A 215 -19.44 -8.97 -0.05
C GLU A 215 -19.90 -8.66 1.38
N ALA A 216 -19.25 -9.25 2.38
CA ALA A 216 -19.60 -9.01 3.79
C ALA A 216 -19.31 -7.56 4.22
N LEU A 217 -18.18 -6.97 3.81
CA LEU A 217 -17.85 -5.58 4.11
C LEU A 217 -18.78 -4.59 3.39
N SER A 218 -19.10 -4.86 2.12
CA SER A 218 -20.04 -4.07 1.34
C SER A 218 -21.44 -4.06 1.97
N ALA A 219 -21.91 -5.20 2.45
CA ALA A 219 -23.19 -5.30 3.16
C ALA A 219 -23.16 -4.62 4.54
N ALA A 220 -22.00 -4.57 5.20
CA ALA A 220 -21.83 -4.00 6.53
C ALA A 220 -21.84 -2.45 6.53
N ALA A 221 -21.37 -1.82 5.44
CA ALA A 221 -21.31 -0.36 5.28
C ALA A 221 -21.51 0.03 3.80
N PRO A 222 -22.74 -0.08 3.26
CA PRO A 222 -23.00 0.15 1.83
C PRO A 222 -22.76 1.59 1.39
N GLU A 223 -22.78 2.54 2.32
CA GLU A 223 -22.52 3.97 2.08
C GLU A 223 -21.03 4.33 2.02
N VAL A 224 -20.14 3.42 2.43
CA VAL A 224 -18.70 3.63 2.46
C VAL A 224 -18.04 2.94 1.26
N ARG A 225 -17.22 3.67 0.51
CA ARG A 225 -16.49 3.09 -0.62
C ARG A 225 -15.42 2.10 -0.13
N LEU A 226 -15.35 0.95 -0.79
CA LEU A 226 -14.30 -0.04 -0.59
C LEU A 226 -13.26 0.07 -1.70
N ARG A 227 -11.99 0.23 -1.33
CA ARG A 227 -10.88 0.25 -2.27
C ARG A 227 -9.91 -0.86 -1.96
N LEU A 228 -9.45 -1.56 -3.00
CA LEU A 228 -8.52 -2.67 -2.85
C LEU A 228 -7.07 -2.20 -2.81
N GLY A 229 -6.26 -2.88 -2.02
CA GLY A 229 -4.82 -2.90 -2.16
C GLY A 229 -4.36 -3.69 -3.38
N SER A 230 -3.09 -4.12 -3.38
CA SER A 230 -2.52 -4.86 -4.52
C SER A 230 -3.07 -6.28 -4.61
N LEU A 231 -3.46 -6.65 -5.83
CA LEU A 231 -3.97 -7.98 -6.16
C LEU A 231 -2.94 -8.82 -6.93
N GLU A 232 -2.94 -10.08 -6.65
CA GLU A 232 -2.25 -11.07 -7.49
C GLU A 232 -3.16 -11.41 -8.71
N PRO A 233 -2.63 -11.41 -9.94
CA PRO A 233 -3.46 -11.52 -11.15
C PRO A 233 -4.41 -12.73 -11.19
N ARG A 234 -3.99 -13.88 -10.64
CA ARG A 234 -4.82 -15.11 -10.64
C ARG A 234 -6.09 -15.01 -9.80
N THR A 235 -6.17 -14.04 -8.89
CA THR A 235 -7.38 -13.76 -8.10
C THR A 235 -8.51 -13.21 -8.98
N VAL A 236 -8.15 -12.52 -10.06
CA VAL A 236 -9.10 -11.95 -11.01
C VAL A 236 -9.61 -13.06 -11.95
N THR A 237 -10.67 -13.73 -11.51
CA THR A 237 -11.40 -14.75 -12.27
C THR A 237 -12.74 -14.22 -12.74
N GLU A 238 -13.43 -14.95 -13.63
CA GLU A 238 -14.78 -14.60 -14.07
C GLU A 238 -15.75 -14.49 -12.87
N ASP A 239 -15.67 -15.43 -11.92
CA ASP A 239 -16.52 -15.41 -10.70
C ASP A 239 -16.19 -14.21 -9.81
N PHE A 240 -14.90 -13.93 -9.58
CA PHE A 240 -14.49 -12.73 -8.83
C PHE A 240 -15.05 -11.46 -9.47
N CYS A 241 -14.86 -11.28 -10.77
CA CYS A 241 -15.31 -10.07 -11.48
C CYS A 241 -16.83 -9.93 -11.45
N ARG A 242 -17.57 -11.02 -11.68
CA ARG A 242 -19.04 -11.04 -11.65
C ARG A 242 -19.57 -10.62 -10.28
N ARG A 243 -19.03 -11.17 -9.19
CA ARG A 243 -19.44 -10.88 -7.82
C ARG A 243 -19.00 -9.47 -7.41
N ALA A 244 -17.77 -9.08 -7.73
CA ALA A 244 -17.22 -7.76 -7.41
C ALA A 244 -17.97 -6.63 -8.14
N ALA A 245 -18.35 -6.82 -9.39
CA ALA A 245 -19.13 -5.86 -10.16
C ALA A 245 -20.55 -5.63 -9.63
N ALA A 246 -21.09 -6.56 -8.84
CA ALA A 246 -22.38 -6.40 -8.16
C ALA A 246 -22.29 -5.54 -6.89
N LEU A 247 -21.10 -5.19 -6.41
CA LEU A 247 -20.90 -4.36 -5.21
C LEU A 247 -20.85 -2.89 -5.59
N ALA A 248 -21.96 -2.18 -5.37
CA ALA A 248 -22.13 -0.79 -5.78
C ALA A 248 -21.10 0.19 -5.17
N ASN A 249 -20.57 -0.14 -3.98
CA ASN A 249 -19.60 0.67 -3.26
C ASN A 249 -18.14 0.23 -3.47
N LEU A 250 -17.88 -0.78 -4.31
CA LEU A 250 -16.51 -1.16 -4.66
C LEU A 250 -15.92 -0.19 -5.70
N CYS A 251 -14.79 0.39 -5.40
CA CYS A 251 -14.08 1.28 -6.32
C CYS A 251 -13.51 0.49 -7.51
N PRO A 252 -13.82 0.86 -8.77
CA PRO A 252 -13.31 0.19 -9.96
C PRO A 252 -11.85 0.59 -10.25
N GLN A 253 -10.99 0.35 -9.27
CA GLN A 253 -9.55 0.56 -9.36
C GLN A 253 -8.86 -0.71 -8.86
N PHE A 254 -8.02 -1.30 -9.71
CA PHE A 254 -7.37 -2.59 -9.46
C PHE A 254 -5.88 -2.47 -9.70
N HIS A 255 -5.10 -2.57 -8.63
CA HIS A 255 -3.66 -2.65 -8.75
C HIS A 255 -3.23 -4.10 -8.89
N LEU A 256 -2.86 -4.50 -10.11
CA LEU A 256 -2.39 -5.86 -10.42
C LEU A 256 -0.86 -5.89 -10.47
N SER A 257 -0.23 -6.65 -9.58
CA SER A 257 1.24 -6.74 -9.48
C SER A 257 1.84 -7.50 -10.67
N MET A 258 2.21 -6.81 -11.77
CA MET A 258 2.77 -7.41 -12.98
C MET A 258 4.25 -7.76 -12.84
N GLN A 259 5.05 -6.82 -12.41
CA GLN A 259 6.51 -6.86 -12.22
C GLN A 259 7.33 -6.96 -13.53
N SER A 260 6.91 -7.72 -14.53
CA SER A 260 7.49 -7.81 -15.88
C SER A 260 6.44 -8.23 -16.91
N GLY A 261 6.59 -7.81 -18.13
CA GLY A 261 5.77 -8.22 -19.29
C GLY A 261 6.45 -9.27 -20.20
N CYS A 262 7.43 -10.00 -19.69
CA CYS A 262 8.12 -11.08 -20.40
C CYS A 262 8.09 -12.38 -19.58
N ASP A 263 7.65 -13.47 -20.18
CA ASP A 263 7.49 -14.77 -19.51
C ASP A 263 8.80 -15.34 -18.97
N ALA A 264 9.90 -15.16 -19.69
CA ALA A 264 11.21 -15.60 -19.25
C ALA A 264 11.63 -14.87 -17.96
N THR A 265 11.42 -13.56 -17.91
CA THR A 265 11.71 -12.74 -16.72
C THR A 265 10.76 -13.10 -15.57
N LEU A 266 9.44 -13.25 -15.82
CA LEU A 266 8.47 -13.69 -14.81
C LEU A 266 8.85 -15.04 -14.19
N LYS A 267 9.32 -15.98 -15.01
CA LYS A 267 9.80 -17.29 -14.54
C LYS A 267 11.03 -17.12 -13.63
N ARG A 268 12.03 -16.31 -14.00
CA ARG A 268 13.18 -16.00 -13.15
C ARG A 268 12.80 -15.31 -11.86
N MET A 269 11.77 -14.45 -11.91
CA MET A 269 11.15 -13.81 -10.72
C MET A 269 10.38 -14.77 -9.82
N ASN A 270 10.18 -16.04 -10.23
CA ASN A 270 9.31 -17.03 -9.56
C ASN A 270 7.85 -16.55 -9.47
N ARG A 271 7.34 -15.81 -10.48
CA ARG A 271 5.92 -15.46 -10.54
C ARG A 271 5.10 -16.69 -10.91
N LYS A 272 3.85 -16.73 -10.40
CA LYS A 272 2.95 -17.88 -10.54
C LYS A 272 1.96 -17.71 -11.68
N TYR A 273 2.20 -16.78 -12.57
CA TYR A 273 1.43 -16.47 -13.78
C TYR A 273 2.41 -16.09 -14.90
N ASP A 274 1.93 -16.18 -16.12
CA ASP A 274 2.56 -15.69 -17.35
C ASP A 274 1.83 -14.45 -17.90
N THR A 275 2.33 -13.92 -19.00
CA THR A 275 1.76 -12.73 -19.64
C THR A 275 0.35 -13.01 -20.17
N ALA A 276 0.06 -14.21 -20.66
CA ALA A 276 -1.26 -14.59 -21.16
C ALA A 276 -2.30 -14.55 -20.02
N ARG A 277 -1.99 -15.16 -18.87
CA ARG A 277 -2.87 -15.14 -17.69
C ARG A 277 -3.05 -13.73 -17.12
N TYR A 278 -1.99 -12.91 -17.17
CA TYR A 278 -2.09 -11.52 -16.73
C TYR A 278 -3.03 -10.71 -17.63
N LEU A 279 -2.88 -10.84 -18.96
CA LEU A 279 -3.72 -10.14 -19.94
C LEU A 279 -5.20 -10.56 -19.80
N GLU A 280 -5.47 -11.86 -19.59
CA GLU A 280 -6.81 -12.35 -19.30
C GLU A 280 -7.43 -11.63 -18.09
N SER A 281 -6.66 -11.39 -17.03
CA SER A 281 -7.14 -10.63 -15.85
C SER A 281 -7.52 -9.19 -16.21
N VAL A 282 -6.70 -8.52 -17.03
CA VAL A 282 -7.01 -7.16 -17.49
C VAL A 282 -8.26 -7.13 -18.36
N GLU A 283 -8.42 -8.09 -19.25
CA GLU A 283 -9.59 -8.22 -20.13
C GLU A 283 -10.88 -8.53 -19.34
N LEU A 284 -10.80 -9.38 -18.32
CA LEU A 284 -11.92 -9.65 -17.41
C LEU A 284 -12.37 -8.39 -16.68
N LEU A 285 -11.45 -7.62 -16.12
CA LEU A 285 -11.79 -6.36 -15.45
C LEU A 285 -12.45 -5.37 -16.42
N ASN A 286 -11.91 -5.22 -17.63
CA ASN A 286 -12.50 -4.33 -18.64
C ASN A 286 -13.87 -4.80 -19.16
N ARG A 287 -14.16 -6.10 -19.08
CA ARG A 287 -15.48 -6.67 -19.47
C ARG A 287 -16.55 -6.41 -18.41
N TRP A 288 -16.20 -6.51 -17.14
CA TRP A 288 -17.14 -6.45 -16.03
C TRP A 288 -17.33 -5.05 -15.44
N PHE A 289 -16.35 -4.16 -15.60
CA PHE A 289 -16.41 -2.81 -15.06
C PHE A 289 -16.34 -1.77 -16.18
N ASP A 290 -17.13 -0.71 -16.04
CA ASP A 290 -17.06 0.42 -16.98
C ASP A 290 -15.79 1.23 -16.71
N ARG A 291 -14.83 1.12 -17.63
CA ARG A 291 -13.56 1.85 -17.60
C ARG A 291 -12.82 1.76 -16.24
N PRO A 292 -12.48 0.56 -15.77
CA PRO A 292 -11.73 0.43 -14.54
C PRO A 292 -10.33 1.04 -14.68
N ALA A 293 -9.79 1.56 -13.57
CA ALA A 293 -8.38 1.91 -13.54
C ALA A 293 -7.55 0.68 -13.18
N VAL A 294 -6.95 0.05 -14.16
CA VAL A 294 -5.95 -1.01 -13.93
C VAL A 294 -4.59 -0.35 -13.78
N THR A 295 -3.96 -0.53 -12.62
CA THR A 295 -2.63 0.01 -12.31
C THR A 295 -1.67 -1.13 -11.99
N THR A 296 -0.36 -0.88 -12.11
CA THR A 296 0.64 -1.92 -11.90
C THR A 296 2.01 -1.40 -11.47
N ASP A 297 2.84 -2.33 -10.98
CA ASP A 297 4.27 -2.12 -10.75
C ASP A 297 5.09 -2.82 -11.86
N LEU A 298 6.18 -2.19 -12.29
CA LEU A 298 7.18 -2.75 -13.20
C LEU A 298 8.58 -2.63 -12.60
N ILE A 299 9.31 -3.74 -12.57
CA ILE A 299 10.74 -3.80 -12.23
C ILE A 299 11.55 -3.85 -13.52
N THR A 300 12.38 -2.85 -13.77
CA THR A 300 13.27 -2.81 -14.94
C THR A 300 14.67 -3.28 -14.61
N GLY A 301 15.31 -3.97 -15.56
CA GLY A 301 16.67 -4.49 -15.39
C GLY A 301 16.77 -5.53 -14.27
N PHE A 302 15.79 -6.41 -14.20
CA PHE A 302 15.87 -7.61 -13.38
C PHE A 302 17.13 -8.41 -13.79
N PRO A 303 17.80 -9.13 -12.87
CA PRO A 303 19.00 -9.93 -13.22
C PRO A 303 18.80 -10.77 -14.48
N GLU A 304 19.80 -10.76 -15.35
CA GLU A 304 19.82 -11.47 -16.64
C GLU A 304 18.76 -11.01 -17.66
N GLU A 305 18.03 -9.92 -17.41
CA GLU A 305 17.06 -9.38 -18.37
C GLU A 305 17.79 -8.85 -19.62
N THR A 306 17.49 -9.44 -20.80
CA THR A 306 18.05 -8.99 -22.07
C THR A 306 17.30 -7.78 -22.64
N GLU A 307 17.82 -7.17 -23.73
CA GLU A 307 17.12 -6.08 -24.41
C GLU A 307 15.85 -6.57 -25.11
N GLU A 308 15.87 -7.77 -25.66
CA GLU A 308 14.73 -8.41 -26.32
C GLU A 308 13.60 -8.69 -25.31
N GLU A 309 13.94 -9.17 -24.11
CA GLU A 309 12.96 -9.38 -23.02
C GLU A 309 12.35 -8.08 -22.55
N PHE A 310 13.16 -7.03 -22.46
CA PHE A 310 12.66 -5.70 -22.11
C PHE A 310 11.78 -5.11 -23.21
N ALA A 311 12.13 -5.31 -24.51
CA ALA A 311 11.28 -4.91 -25.63
C ALA A 311 9.91 -5.62 -25.58
N GLN A 312 9.88 -6.94 -25.30
CA GLN A 312 8.63 -7.68 -25.09
C GLN A 312 7.80 -7.07 -23.94
N THR A 313 8.46 -6.65 -22.85
CA THR A 313 7.79 -5.97 -21.73
C THR A 313 7.15 -4.66 -22.17
N LEU A 314 7.82 -3.83 -22.98
CA LEU A 314 7.25 -2.59 -23.49
C LEU A 314 6.04 -2.83 -24.40
N ASP A 315 6.09 -3.85 -25.25
CA ASP A 315 4.95 -4.21 -26.09
C ASP A 315 3.78 -4.75 -25.28
N PHE A 316 4.06 -5.52 -24.22
CA PHE A 316 3.04 -6.06 -23.35
C PHE A 316 2.30 -4.99 -22.55
N ILE A 317 3.01 -4.01 -21.97
CA ILE A 317 2.37 -2.91 -21.22
C ILE A 317 1.44 -2.08 -22.11
N ARG A 318 1.82 -1.86 -23.39
CA ARG A 318 0.92 -1.18 -24.36
C ARG A 318 -0.37 -1.96 -24.62
N LYS A 319 -0.31 -3.29 -24.66
CA LYS A 319 -1.50 -4.15 -24.81
C LYS A 319 -2.42 -4.04 -23.60
N CYS A 320 -1.88 -3.97 -22.39
CA CYS A 320 -2.65 -3.87 -21.14
C CYS A 320 -3.34 -2.51 -20.96
N ARG A 321 -2.83 -1.42 -21.55
CA ARG A 321 -3.40 -0.06 -21.46
C ARG A 321 -3.63 0.39 -20.01
N PHE A 322 -2.59 0.33 -19.20
CA PHE A 322 -2.68 0.71 -17.79
C PHE A 322 -3.10 2.16 -17.58
N ALA A 323 -3.96 2.40 -16.59
CA ALA A 323 -4.31 3.75 -16.18
C ALA A 323 -3.14 4.47 -15.50
N GLN A 324 -2.29 3.73 -14.78
CA GLN A 324 -1.08 4.24 -14.14
C GLN A 324 -0.09 3.11 -13.88
N MET A 325 1.20 3.42 -13.88
CA MET A 325 2.26 2.47 -13.57
C MET A 325 3.28 3.07 -12.61
N HIS A 326 3.78 2.22 -11.68
CA HIS A 326 4.95 2.53 -10.88
C HIS A 326 6.14 1.74 -11.41
N ILE A 327 7.21 2.43 -11.78
CA ILE A 327 8.37 1.84 -12.45
C ILE A 327 9.59 1.97 -11.54
N PHE A 328 10.23 0.84 -11.26
CA PHE A 328 11.37 0.75 -10.35
C PHE A 328 12.54 0.06 -11.04
N PRO A 329 13.73 0.68 -11.11
CA PRO A 329 14.95 -0.07 -11.40
C PRO A 329 15.14 -1.18 -10.33
N TYR A 330 15.49 -2.39 -10.75
CA TYR A 330 15.72 -3.49 -9.81
C TYR A 330 16.73 -3.10 -8.72
N SER A 331 16.32 -3.28 -7.47
CA SER A 331 17.12 -3.01 -6.27
C SER A 331 17.60 -4.32 -5.64
N ILE A 332 18.91 -4.52 -5.57
CA ILE A 332 19.51 -5.73 -4.99
C ILE A 332 19.12 -5.80 -3.50
N ARG A 333 18.58 -6.95 -3.11
CA ARG A 333 18.22 -7.24 -1.71
C ARG A 333 19.06 -8.40 -1.17
N PRO A 334 20.04 -8.15 -0.27
CA PRO A 334 20.79 -9.21 0.38
C PRO A 334 19.85 -10.27 1.00
N GLY A 335 20.24 -11.53 0.89
CA GLY A 335 19.42 -12.65 1.38
C GLY A 335 18.40 -13.20 0.39
N THR A 336 18.13 -12.51 -0.73
CA THR A 336 17.23 -13.00 -1.78
C THR A 336 17.97 -13.79 -2.87
N PRO A 337 17.28 -14.74 -3.55
CA PRO A 337 17.89 -15.47 -4.68
C PRO A 337 18.40 -14.57 -5.79
N ALA A 338 17.63 -13.55 -6.18
CA ALA A 338 18.00 -12.63 -7.26
C ALA A 338 19.27 -11.80 -6.97
N ALA A 339 19.63 -11.61 -5.70
CA ALA A 339 20.87 -10.93 -5.35
C ALA A 339 22.15 -11.73 -5.76
N LYS A 340 22.01 -13.04 -6.01
CA LYS A 340 23.10 -13.94 -6.41
C LYS A 340 23.21 -14.14 -7.93
N MET A 341 22.21 -13.67 -8.69
CA MET A 341 22.17 -13.74 -10.15
C MET A 341 23.08 -12.68 -10.78
N GLU A 342 23.39 -12.82 -12.06
CA GLU A 342 24.17 -11.84 -12.83
C GLU A 342 23.38 -10.53 -12.94
N GLN A 343 23.99 -9.45 -12.48
CA GLN A 343 23.31 -8.15 -12.36
C GLN A 343 23.40 -7.35 -13.65
N VAL A 344 22.26 -6.82 -14.07
CA VAL A 344 22.21 -5.80 -15.14
C VAL A 344 22.88 -4.51 -14.66
N PRO A 345 23.74 -3.84 -15.47
CA PRO A 345 24.38 -2.59 -15.08
C PRO A 345 23.38 -1.50 -14.70
N LYS A 346 23.73 -0.68 -13.70
CA LYS A 346 22.86 0.39 -13.19
C LYS A 346 22.36 1.34 -14.29
N ALA A 347 23.24 1.75 -15.19
CA ALA A 347 22.88 2.65 -16.30
C ALA A 347 21.83 2.04 -17.23
N VAL A 348 21.89 0.72 -17.46
CA VAL A 348 20.89 0.01 -18.28
C VAL A 348 19.54 -0.07 -17.55
N LYS A 349 19.53 -0.35 -16.24
CA LYS A 349 18.31 -0.34 -15.42
C LYS A 349 17.61 1.01 -15.49
N GLU A 350 18.36 2.09 -15.32
CA GLU A 350 17.85 3.47 -15.35
C GLU A 350 17.38 3.88 -16.75
N GLU A 351 18.07 3.45 -17.80
CA GLU A 351 17.66 3.68 -19.19
C GLU A 351 16.33 2.97 -19.48
N ARG A 352 16.21 1.71 -19.13
CA ARG A 352 14.98 0.95 -19.28
C ARG A 352 13.82 1.57 -18.48
N ALA A 353 14.09 2.06 -17.26
CA ALA A 353 13.07 2.74 -16.46
C ALA A 353 12.57 4.01 -17.16
N ARG A 354 13.45 4.82 -17.76
CA ARG A 354 13.06 6.02 -18.52
C ARG A 354 12.20 5.68 -19.75
N ARG A 355 12.57 4.64 -20.51
CA ARG A 355 11.78 4.19 -21.67
C ARG A 355 10.40 3.68 -21.26
N ALA A 356 10.33 2.89 -20.19
CA ALA A 356 9.06 2.41 -19.67
C ALA A 356 8.20 3.56 -19.11
N ALA A 357 8.80 4.56 -18.45
CA ALA A 357 8.10 5.74 -17.95
C ALA A 357 7.45 6.56 -19.09
N ALA A 358 8.14 6.73 -20.21
CA ALA A 358 7.55 7.42 -21.38
C ALA A 358 6.29 6.70 -21.91
N VAL A 359 6.33 5.36 -22.00
CA VAL A 359 5.15 4.57 -22.41
C VAL A 359 4.03 4.67 -21.36
N ALA A 360 4.37 4.64 -20.07
CA ALA A 360 3.40 4.78 -19.00
C ALA A 360 2.72 6.15 -19.00
N GLU A 361 3.46 7.23 -19.29
CA GLU A 361 2.93 8.59 -19.40
C GLU A 361 1.93 8.72 -20.57
N GLU A 362 2.25 8.16 -21.74
CA GLU A 362 1.33 8.12 -22.88
C GLU A 362 0.02 7.41 -22.55
N MET A 363 0.10 6.24 -21.88
CA MET A 363 -1.09 5.48 -21.47
C MET A 363 -1.90 6.23 -20.41
N HIS A 364 -1.24 6.82 -19.41
CA HIS A 364 -1.88 7.60 -18.37
C HIS A 364 -2.66 8.77 -18.94
N ARG A 365 -2.04 9.55 -19.83
CA ARG A 365 -2.69 10.67 -20.55
C ARG A 365 -3.92 10.20 -21.30
N SER A 366 -3.79 9.13 -22.10
CA SER A 366 -4.93 8.54 -22.83
C SER A 366 -6.05 8.07 -21.91
N TYR A 367 -5.71 7.55 -20.72
CA TYR A 367 -6.70 7.19 -19.73
C TYR A 367 -7.43 8.42 -19.18
N LEU A 368 -6.70 9.49 -18.83
CA LEU A 368 -7.29 10.74 -18.32
C LEU A 368 -8.19 11.42 -19.38
N GLU A 369 -7.71 11.55 -20.62
CA GLU A 369 -8.51 12.10 -21.74
C GLU A 369 -9.83 11.35 -21.93
N GLY A 370 -9.82 10.05 -21.80
CA GLY A 370 -11.04 9.25 -21.87
C GLY A 370 -11.96 9.36 -20.66
N CYS A 371 -11.57 10.08 -19.60
CA CYS A 371 -12.44 10.44 -18.48
C CYS A 371 -13.22 11.73 -18.75
N VAL A 372 -12.80 12.57 -19.71
CA VAL A 372 -13.48 13.82 -20.04
C VAL A 372 -14.90 13.56 -20.55
N GLY A 373 -15.85 14.36 -20.10
CA GLY A 373 -17.28 14.21 -20.35
C GLY A 373 -18.01 13.20 -19.43
N ARG A 374 -17.26 12.39 -18.66
CA ARG A 374 -17.83 11.43 -17.72
C ARG A 374 -18.16 12.11 -16.39
N THR A 375 -19.01 11.45 -15.62
CA THR A 375 -19.41 11.89 -14.28
C THR A 375 -19.01 10.87 -13.24
N TYR A 376 -18.38 11.35 -12.14
CA TYR A 376 -17.91 10.49 -11.04
C TYR A 376 -18.36 11.04 -9.68
N PRO A 377 -18.67 10.16 -8.71
CA PRO A 377 -18.79 10.55 -7.30
C PRO A 377 -17.38 10.77 -6.73
N VAL A 378 -16.96 12.01 -6.54
CA VAL A 378 -15.62 12.39 -6.05
C VAL A 378 -15.67 12.59 -4.54
N LEU A 379 -14.74 11.95 -3.82
CA LEU A 379 -14.51 12.19 -2.39
C LEU A 379 -13.44 13.26 -2.23
N PHE A 380 -13.83 14.41 -1.70
CA PHE A 380 -12.94 15.56 -1.51
C PHE A 380 -12.18 15.49 -0.19
N GLU A 381 -10.91 15.88 -0.23
CA GLU A 381 -9.99 15.75 0.90
C GLU A 381 -9.52 17.09 1.45
N GLN A 382 -8.89 17.92 0.65
CA GLN A 382 -8.30 19.18 1.11
C GLN A 382 -8.14 20.19 -0.04
N PRO A 383 -7.96 21.49 0.26
CA PRO A 383 -7.60 22.48 -0.75
C PRO A 383 -6.19 22.23 -1.30
N LYS A 384 -6.03 22.45 -2.63
CA LYS A 384 -4.77 22.32 -3.36
C LYS A 384 -4.70 23.41 -4.43
N ASN A 385 -3.75 24.35 -4.33
CA ASN A 385 -3.51 25.40 -5.32
C ASN A 385 -4.76 26.24 -5.70
N GLY A 386 -5.57 26.62 -4.71
CA GLY A 386 -6.77 27.43 -4.93
C GLY A 386 -8.03 26.66 -5.41
N LYS A 387 -7.90 25.37 -5.64
CA LYS A 387 -9.01 24.44 -5.93
C LYS A 387 -9.19 23.44 -4.80
N PHE A 388 -10.30 22.75 -4.76
CA PHE A 388 -10.48 21.59 -3.88
C PHE A 388 -10.10 20.31 -4.62
N PHE A 389 -9.35 19.47 -3.93
CA PHE A 389 -8.80 18.21 -4.41
C PHE A 389 -9.56 17.02 -3.82
N GLY A 390 -9.82 16.02 -4.65
CA GLY A 390 -10.41 14.76 -4.23
C GLY A 390 -10.07 13.62 -5.17
N HIS A 391 -10.55 12.41 -4.84
CA HIS A 391 -10.37 11.23 -5.67
C HIS A 391 -11.70 10.68 -6.18
N ALA A 392 -11.73 10.42 -7.48
CA ALA A 392 -12.78 9.64 -8.11
C ALA A 392 -12.70 8.14 -7.71
N PRO A 393 -13.75 7.32 -7.95
CA PRO A 393 -13.70 5.89 -7.65
C PRO A 393 -12.55 5.15 -8.35
N ASN A 394 -12.17 5.56 -9.57
CA ASN A 394 -11.02 5.03 -10.31
C ASN A 394 -9.66 5.55 -9.80
N TYR A 395 -9.64 6.27 -8.67
CA TYR A 395 -8.47 6.83 -8.00
C TYR A 395 -7.75 7.96 -8.75
N MET A 396 -8.34 8.51 -9.80
CA MET A 396 -7.80 9.72 -10.44
C MET A 396 -8.06 10.95 -9.56
N GLU A 397 -7.06 11.83 -9.49
CA GLU A 397 -7.19 13.13 -8.84
C GLU A 397 -8.18 13.99 -9.60
N VAL A 398 -9.08 14.65 -8.89
CA VAL A 398 -10.05 15.59 -9.45
C VAL A 398 -9.94 16.91 -8.72
N LEU A 399 -9.80 17.99 -9.48
CA LEU A 399 -9.76 19.36 -8.99
C LEU A 399 -11.03 20.09 -9.41
N VAL A 400 -11.70 20.74 -8.44
CA VAL A 400 -12.87 21.57 -8.70
C VAL A 400 -12.70 22.94 -8.06
N ASP A 401 -13.38 23.94 -8.61
CA ASP A 401 -13.56 25.21 -7.92
C ASP A 401 -14.61 25.04 -6.84
N GLY A 402 -14.35 25.53 -5.63
CA GLY A 402 -15.27 25.39 -4.50
C GLY A 402 -14.58 25.63 -3.17
N ALA A 403 -15.37 25.68 -2.11
CA ALA A 403 -14.92 25.83 -0.72
C ALA A 403 -15.67 24.84 0.18
N GLU A 404 -15.05 24.47 1.31
CA GLU A 404 -15.65 23.65 2.36
C GLU A 404 -16.13 22.26 1.90
N LEU A 405 -15.34 21.62 1.00
CA LEU A 405 -15.67 20.28 0.49
C LEU A 405 -15.01 19.14 1.29
N HIS A 406 -14.32 19.42 2.39
CA HIS A 406 -13.65 18.38 3.17
C HIS A 406 -14.59 17.24 3.57
N ASN A 407 -14.18 15.99 3.33
CA ASN A 407 -14.97 14.76 3.56
C ASN A 407 -16.32 14.72 2.84
N ALA A 408 -16.53 15.57 1.82
CA ALA A 408 -17.75 15.58 1.04
C ALA A 408 -17.62 14.64 -0.17
N LEU A 409 -18.66 13.83 -0.39
CA LEU A 409 -18.83 13.06 -1.61
C LEU A 409 -19.76 13.89 -2.53
N ARG A 410 -19.28 14.28 -3.71
CA ARG A 410 -20.05 15.07 -4.69
C ARG A 410 -19.95 14.46 -6.07
N THR A 411 -21.03 14.56 -6.82
CA THR A 411 -21.05 14.18 -8.23
C THR A 411 -20.36 15.27 -9.05
N VAL A 412 -19.32 14.88 -9.81
CA VAL A 412 -18.50 15.80 -10.61
C VAL A 412 -18.49 15.35 -12.06
N ARG A 413 -18.84 16.25 -12.98
CA ARG A 413 -18.62 16.05 -14.42
C ARG A 413 -17.22 16.49 -14.76
N ILE A 414 -16.45 15.62 -15.38
CA ILE A 414 -15.08 15.93 -15.82
C ILE A 414 -15.14 16.77 -17.10
N THR A 415 -14.46 17.91 -17.08
CA THR A 415 -14.48 18.88 -18.17
C THR A 415 -13.17 18.93 -18.94
N ASP A 416 -12.04 18.67 -18.30
CA ASP A 416 -10.72 18.76 -18.93
C ASP A 416 -9.65 17.96 -18.14
N VAL A 417 -8.42 17.97 -18.64
CA VAL A 417 -7.23 17.39 -18.00
C VAL A 417 -6.18 18.47 -17.78
N ASP A 418 -5.62 18.56 -16.58
CA ASP A 418 -4.53 19.47 -16.24
C ASP A 418 -3.37 18.67 -15.62
N GLY A 419 -2.32 18.45 -16.41
CA GLY A 419 -1.18 17.62 -16.03
C GLY A 419 -1.59 16.17 -15.74
N GLU A 420 -1.49 15.76 -14.48
CA GLU A 420 -1.88 14.43 -13.98
C GLU A 420 -3.26 14.41 -13.30
N ALA A 421 -3.97 15.54 -13.28
CA ALA A 421 -5.28 15.67 -12.63
C ALA A 421 -6.40 15.90 -13.64
N LEU A 422 -7.61 15.49 -13.28
CA LEU A 422 -8.85 15.82 -13.95
C LEU A 422 -9.41 17.15 -13.43
N LEU A 423 -9.88 18.00 -14.33
CA LEU A 423 -10.68 19.17 -13.95
C LEU A 423 -12.17 18.83 -14.05
N GLY A 424 -12.99 19.34 -13.15
CA GLY A 424 -14.41 19.07 -13.18
C GLY A 424 -15.27 20.15 -12.54
N GLU A 425 -16.54 20.01 -12.78
CA GLU A 425 -17.61 20.85 -12.22
C GLU A 425 -18.55 19.99 -11.39
N ILE A 426 -18.89 20.47 -10.18
CA ILE A 426 -19.89 19.79 -9.35
C ILE A 426 -21.24 19.89 -10.05
N VAL A 427 -21.87 18.73 -10.26
CA VAL A 427 -23.23 18.67 -10.78
C VAL A 427 -24.14 18.68 -9.57
N GLU A 428 -24.96 19.74 -9.42
CA GLU A 428 -26.01 19.78 -8.42
C GLU A 428 -26.96 18.62 -8.71
N GLN A 429 -27.24 17.78 -7.72
CA GLN A 429 -28.34 16.85 -7.82
C GLN A 429 -29.60 17.74 -7.80
N GLU A 430 -30.35 17.75 -8.92
CA GLU A 430 -31.73 18.20 -8.86
C GLU A 430 -32.40 17.41 -7.72
N ALA A 431 -32.81 18.11 -6.67
CA ALA A 431 -33.60 17.50 -5.62
C ALA A 431 -34.84 16.91 -6.30
N GLU A 432 -34.92 15.58 -6.35
CA GLU A 432 -36.18 14.94 -6.74
C GLU A 432 -37.28 15.47 -5.78
N ALA A 433 -38.20 16.22 -6.37
CA ALA A 433 -39.35 16.85 -5.70
C ALA A 433 -40.40 15.80 -5.34
#